data_a89291fc5b4ebc69a919b3f4b56901a9
#
_entry.id   a89291fc5b4ebc69a919b3f4b56901a9
#
_cell.length_a   1.000
_cell.length_b   1.000
_cell.length_c   1.000
_cell.angle_alpha   90.00
_cell.angle_beta   90.00
_cell.angle_gamma   90.00
#
_symmetry.space_group_name_H-M   'P 1'
#
loop_
_entity.id
_entity.type
_entity.pdbx_description
1 polymer ?
#
loop_
_entity_poly.entity_id
_entity_poly.type
_entity_poly.pdbx_seq_one_letter_code
_entity_poly.pdbx_strand_id
1 'polypeptide(L)'
;HAIKQAQAAGISDILISTDSSEILDTNHANSVRAIKRPDHLATDATPMIEVLTDLVAHHIPDDRLVVLLQPTSPLRRADHIRGAMDVYAHGTFDIVVSAVEMDRSILKAGLLVGNTFNPINKPEYVFSNRQSLPPVYKHNGAIYIFSRDWLHSNQSFDSDRIGLFEMSVAASLDIDNADDFARCEAEILKRDT
;
A
#
# COMPACT_ATOMS: atom_id res chain seq x y z
N HIS A 1 13.14 -1.75 8.54
CA HIS A 1 12.50 -3.04 8.22
C HIS A 1 12.11 -3.10 6.75
N ALA A 2 11.37 -2.10 6.22
CA ALA A 2 10.93 -2.06 4.82
C ALA A 2 12.09 -2.22 3.82
N ILE A 3 13.22 -1.52 4.04
CA ILE A 3 14.44 -1.63 3.21
C ILE A 3 14.94 -3.07 3.13
N LYS A 4 15.07 -3.75 4.28
CA LYS A 4 15.53 -5.15 4.33
C LYS A 4 14.63 -6.08 3.53
N GLN A 5 13.30 -5.88 3.59
CA GLN A 5 12.35 -6.69 2.83
C GLN A 5 12.40 -6.40 1.33
N ALA A 6 12.59 -5.14 0.94
CA ALA A 6 12.79 -4.76 -0.46
C ALA A 6 14.07 -5.40 -1.04
N GLN A 7 15.20 -5.31 -0.32
CA GLN A 7 16.46 -5.95 -0.73
C GLN A 7 16.33 -7.47 -0.83
N ALA A 8 15.68 -8.11 0.15
CA ALA A 8 15.41 -9.55 0.14
C ALA A 8 14.44 -9.98 -0.98
N ALA A 9 13.62 -9.06 -1.49
CA ALA A 9 12.79 -9.28 -2.69
C ALA A 9 13.56 -9.10 -4.01
N GLY A 10 14.82 -8.67 -3.98
CA GLY A 10 15.66 -8.46 -5.15
C GLY A 10 15.63 -7.03 -5.68
N ILE A 11 15.04 -6.07 -4.95
CA ILE A 11 15.04 -4.66 -5.33
C ILE A 11 16.38 -4.03 -4.93
N SER A 12 17.13 -3.52 -5.91
CA SER A 12 18.47 -2.97 -5.72
C SER A 12 18.54 -1.44 -5.79
N ASP A 13 17.50 -0.77 -6.27
CA ASP A 13 17.41 0.70 -6.32
C ASP A 13 16.30 1.14 -5.38
N ILE A 14 16.66 1.66 -4.22
CA ILE A 14 15.72 2.02 -3.16
C ILE A 14 15.83 3.51 -2.89
N LEU A 15 14.69 4.21 -2.98
CA LEU A 15 14.56 5.62 -2.70
C LEU A 15 13.77 5.84 -1.40
N ILE A 16 14.32 6.60 -0.47
CA ILE A 16 13.62 7.08 0.72
C ILE A 16 13.33 8.56 0.54
N SER A 17 12.06 8.94 0.61
CA SER A 17 11.65 10.36 0.67
C SER A 17 11.24 10.69 2.11
N THR A 18 11.95 11.61 2.75
CA THR A 18 11.74 11.97 4.15
C THR A 18 12.03 13.45 4.40
N ASP A 19 11.38 14.01 5.40
CA ASP A 19 11.67 15.33 5.97
C ASP A 19 12.56 15.24 7.22
N SER A 20 12.73 14.03 7.79
CA SER A 20 13.59 13.79 8.97
C SER A 20 15.06 13.89 8.62
N SER A 21 15.77 14.85 9.25
CA SER A 21 17.22 14.98 9.15
C SER A 21 17.96 13.74 9.68
N GLU A 22 17.42 13.11 10.73
CA GLU A 22 17.99 11.87 11.28
C GLU A 22 18.02 10.73 10.26
N ILE A 23 16.94 10.56 9.48
CA ILE A 23 16.89 9.56 8.42
C ILE A 23 17.83 9.93 7.27
N LEU A 24 17.91 11.22 6.90
CA LEU A 24 18.80 11.70 5.84
C LEU A 24 20.27 11.49 6.19
N ASP A 25 20.64 11.73 7.45
CA ASP A 25 22.02 11.63 7.97
C ASP A 25 22.43 10.18 8.27
N THR A 26 21.48 9.24 8.24
CA THR A 26 21.77 7.81 8.45
C THR A 26 22.64 7.28 7.31
N ASN A 27 23.71 6.55 7.65
CA ASN A 27 24.54 5.89 6.64
C ASN A 27 23.81 4.69 6.05
N HIS A 28 23.19 4.91 4.91
CA HIS A 28 22.48 3.86 4.17
C HIS A 28 23.44 3.01 3.32
N ALA A 29 23.07 1.77 3.05
CA ALA A 29 23.81 0.94 2.09
C ALA A 29 23.81 1.59 0.69
N ASN A 30 24.81 1.30 -0.15
CA ASN A 30 24.99 1.90 -1.47
C ASN A 30 23.77 1.76 -2.43
N SER A 31 22.89 0.79 -2.16
CA SER A 31 21.64 0.58 -2.91
C SER A 31 20.47 1.44 -2.43
N VAL A 32 20.67 2.29 -1.43
CA VAL A 32 19.63 3.11 -0.79
C VAL A 32 19.98 4.57 -0.90
N ARG A 33 19.13 5.35 -1.53
CA ARG A 33 19.23 6.80 -1.69
C ARG A 33 18.17 7.47 -0.82
N ALA A 34 18.58 8.34 0.10
CA ALA A 34 17.66 9.20 0.84
C ALA A 34 17.62 10.60 0.21
N ILE A 35 16.44 11.14 0.04
CA ILE A 35 16.22 12.51 -0.45
C ILE A 35 15.35 13.29 0.53
N LYS A 36 15.66 14.57 0.67
CA LYS A 36 14.83 15.48 1.46
C LYS A 36 13.52 15.75 0.73
N ARG A 37 12.41 15.42 1.40
CA ARG A 37 11.09 15.81 0.91
C ARG A 37 10.91 17.33 1.03
N PRO A 38 10.39 18.01 0.02
CA PRO A 38 10.07 19.43 0.12
C PRO A 38 9.10 19.71 1.27
N ASP A 39 9.32 20.80 2.00
CA ASP A 39 8.57 21.11 3.23
C ASP A 39 7.05 21.21 2.99
N HIS A 40 6.61 21.70 1.81
CA HIS A 40 5.20 21.78 1.44
C HIS A 40 4.55 20.41 1.18
N LEU A 41 5.36 19.36 0.94
CA LEU A 41 4.91 17.97 0.78
C LEU A 41 5.10 17.13 2.06
N ALA A 42 5.59 17.73 3.13
CA ALA A 42 5.91 17.07 4.40
C ALA A 42 4.91 17.40 5.52
N THR A 43 3.68 17.79 5.17
CA THR A 43 2.62 18.08 6.14
C THR A 43 1.73 16.86 6.37
N ASP A 44 1.10 16.76 7.55
CA ASP A 44 0.15 15.67 7.87
C ASP A 44 -1.07 15.65 6.94
N ALA A 45 -1.41 16.79 6.31
CA ALA A 45 -2.51 16.91 5.38
C ALA A 45 -2.14 16.60 3.92
N THR A 46 -0.84 16.41 3.63
CA THR A 46 -0.38 16.19 2.25
C THR A 46 -0.80 14.80 1.77
N PRO A 47 -1.62 14.69 0.71
CA PRO A 47 -1.97 13.41 0.13
C PRO A 47 -0.74 12.66 -0.40
N MET A 48 -0.68 11.35 -0.18
CA MET A 48 0.42 10.50 -0.66
C MET A 48 0.64 10.66 -2.18
N ILE A 49 -0.42 10.87 -2.95
CA ILE A 49 -0.33 11.02 -4.41
C ILE A 49 0.50 12.23 -4.83
N GLU A 50 0.43 13.35 -4.11
CA GLU A 50 1.22 14.55 -4.40
C GLU A 50 2.71 14.30 -4.20
N VAL A 51 3.07 13.61 -3.11
CA VAL A 51 4.46 13.19 -2.85
C VAL A 51 4.97 12.26 -3.95
N LEU A 52 4.16 11.30 -4.38
CA LEU A 52 4.55 10.36 -5.43
C LEU A 52 4.67 11.02 -6.80
N THR A 53 3.79 11.96 -7.11
CA THR A 53 3.85 12.73 -8.36
C THR A 53 5.14 13.55 -8.43
N ASP A 54 5.55 14.18 -7.34
CA ASP A 54 6.85 14.88 -7.24
C ASP A 54 8.02 13.90 -7.44
N LEU A 55 7.98 12.73 -6.79
CA LEU A 55 9.03 11.73 -6.91
C LEU A 55 9.20 11.19 -8.33
N VAL A 56 8.10 10.85 -9.01
CA VAL A 56 8.16 10.34 -10.38
C VAL A 56 8.57 11.42 -11.39
N ALA A 57 8.31 12.69 -11.09
CA ALA A 57 8.71 13.79 -11.94
C ALA A 57 10.22 14.11 -11.84
N HIS A 58 10.81 14.00 -10.65
CA HIS A 58 12.14 14.56 -10.40
C HIS A 58 13.21 13.54 -10.01
N HIS A 59 12.82 12.36 -9.50
CA HIS A 59 13.76 11.43 -8.84
C HIS A 59 13.74 10.01 -9.39
N ILE A 60 12.73 9.62 -10.16
CA ILE A 60 12.59 8.27 -10.73
C ILE A 60 12.74 8.36 -12.25
N PRO A 61 13.71 7.64 -12.85
CA PRO A 61 13.90 7.61 -14.31
C PRO A 61 12.67 7.06 -15.04
N ASP A 62 12.54 7.42 -16.32
CA ASP A 62 11.51 6.89 -17.21
C ASP A 62 11.59 5.35 -17.33
N ASP A 63 10.52 4.73 -17.77
CA ASP A 63 10.39 3.27 -17.96
C ASP A 63 10.62 2.42 -16.70
N ARG A 64 10.59 3.00 -15.50
CA ARG A 64 10.78 2.25 -14.26
C ARG A 64 9.48 1.70 -13.70
N LEU A 65 9.55 0.46 -13.20
CA LEU A 65 8.55 -0.10 -12.32
C LEU A 65 8.79 0.44 -10.91
N VAL A 66 7.76 1.02 -10.31
CA VAL A 66 7.78 1.54 -8.95
C VAL A 66 7.10 0.55 -8.02
N VAL A 67 7.80 0.19 -6.96
CA VAL A 67 7.26 -0.60 -5.84
C VAL A 67 7.23 0.29 -4.61
N LEU A 68 6.05 0.87 -4.32
CA LEU A 68 5.86 1.70 -3.15
C LEU A 68 5.58 0.82 -1.93
N LEU A 69 6.35 1.01 -0.88
CA LEU A 69 6.29 0.27 0.37
C LEU A 69 6.11 1.24 1.55
N GLN A 70 4.94 1.27 2.16
CA GLN A 70 4.72 2.10 3.34
C GLN A 70 5.45 1.53 4.56
N PRO A 71 6.18 2.35 5.34
CA PRO A 71 6.88 1.90 6.55
C PRO A 71 5.94 1.46 7.67
N THR A 72 4.69 1.95 7.67
CA THR A 72 3.65 1.61 8.64
C THR A 72 3.15 0.17 8.55
N SER A 73 3.52 -0.58 7.50
CA SER A 73 3.18 -2.01 7.33
C SER A 73 4.41 -2.91 7.55
N PRO A 74 4.92 -3.06 8.80
CA PRO A 74 6.19 -3.73 9.09
C PRO A 74 6.11 -5.26 8.96
N LEU A 75 4.92 -5.85 8.95
CA LEU A 75 4.73 -7.30 8.86
C LEU A 75 4.77 -7.82 7.42
N ARG A 76 4.88 -6.92 6.43
CA ARG A 76 5.14 -7.27 5.03
C ARG A 76 6.51 -7.95 4.91
N ARG A 77 6.57 -8.99 4.04
CA ARG A 77 7.78 -9.79 3.78
C ARG A 77 8.18 -9.70 2.31
N ALA A 78 9.39 -10.17 2.01
CA ALA A 78 9.93 -10.19 0.67
C ALA A 78 9.12 -11.08 -0.31
N ASP A 79 8.55 -12.17 0.17
CA ASP A 79 7.68 -13.05 -0.62
C ASP A 79 6.36 -12.34 -1.02
N HIS A 80 5.79 -11.49 -0.16
CA HIS A 80 4.64 -10.67 -0.52
C HIS A 80 4.99 -9.67 -1.62
N ILE A 81 6.17 -9.04 -1.54
CA ILE A 81 6.62 -8.09 -2.57
C ILE A 81 6.80 -8.81 -3.91
N ARG A 82 7.49 -9.96 -3.93
CA ARG A 82 7.66 -10.77 -5.16
C ARG A 82 6.32 -11.21 -5.73
N GLY A 83 5.41 -11.74 -4.89
CA GLY A 83 4.09 -12.16 -5.34
C GLY A 83 3.28 -11.03 -5.96
N ALA A 84 3.32 -9.82 -5.38
CA ALA A 84 2.66 -8.65 -5.96
C ALA A 84 3.31 -8.23 -7.30
N MET A 85 4.65 -8.30 -7.42
CA MET A 85 5.36 -8.06 -8.68
C MET A 85 4.98 -9.08 -9.76
N ASP A 86 4.81 -10.34 -9.39
CA ASP A 86 4.36 -11.41 -10.30
C ASP A 86 2.94 -11.15 -10.81
N VAL A 87 2.02 -10.70 -9.94
CA VAL A 87 0.67 -10.29 -10.37
C VAL A 87 0.74 -9.16 -11.39
N TYR A 88 1.58 -8.15 -11.14
CA TYR A 88 1.75 -7.03 -12.08
C TYR A 88 2.34 -7.49 -13.42
N ALA A 89 3.37 -8.34 -13.40
CA ALA A 89 4.07 -8.81 -14.59
C ALA A 89 3.21 -9.69 -15.51
N HIS A 90 2.28 -10.45 -14.92
CA HIS A 90 1.43 -11.38 -15.69
C HIS A 90 0.03 -10.83 -15.98
N GLY A 91 -0.31 -9.65 -15.47
CA GLY A 91 -1.60 -9.00 -15.69
C GLY A 91 -1.53 -7.81 -16.66
N THR A 92 -2.70 -7.26 -16.94
CA THR A 92 -2.86 -6.03 -17.75
C THR A 92 -3.33 -4.88 -16.86
N PHE A 93 -2.69 -4.72 -15.71
CA PHE A 93 -3.05 -3.75 -14.68
C PHE A 93 -2.26 -2.45 -14.84
N ASP A 94 -2.90 -1.33 -14.52
CA ASP A 94 -2.23 -0.04 -14.37
C ASP A 94 -1.52 0.05 -13.02
N ILE A 95 -2.17 -0.51 -12.00
CA ILE A 95 -1.64 -0.59 -10.66
C ILE A 95 -2.01 -1.94 -10.03
N VAL A 96 -1.12 -2.52 -9.24
CA VAL A 96 -1.40 -3.64 -8.34
C VAL A 96 -1.28 -3.15 -6.91
N VAL A 97 -2.27 -3.48 -6.09
CA VAL A 97 -2.28 -3.16 -4.66
C VAL A 97 -2.36 -4.43 -3.82
N SER A 98 -1.76 -4.40 -2.64
CA SER A 98 -1.99 -5.45 -1.67
C SER A 98 -3.30 -5.21 -0.90
N ALA A 99 -3.99 -6.29 -0.58
CA ALA A 99 -5.26 -6.23 0.11
C ALA A 99 -5.46 -7.44 1.05
N VAL A 100 -6.41 -7.32 1.95
CA VAL A 100 -6.81 -8.37 2.89
C VAL A 100 -8.29 -8.67 2.74
N GLU A 101 -8.67 -9.94 2.82
CA GLU A 101 -10.08 -10.33 2.82
C GLU A 101 -10.80 -9.77 4.05
N MET A 102 -11.99 -9.22 3.83
CA MET A 102 -12.87 -8.68 4.86
C MET A 102 -14.13 -9.51 5.04
N ASP A 103 -14.85 -9.19 6.13
CA ASP A 103 -16.20 -9.70 6.29
C ASP A 103 -17.12 -9.17 5.18
N ARG A 104 -17.68 -10.11 4.41
CA ARG A 104 -18.60 -9.82 3.30
C ARG A 104 -19.86 -9.08 3.71
N SER A 105 -20.21 -9.09 5.01
CA SER A 105 -21.37 -8.37 5.53
C SER A 105 -21.29 -6.85 5.30
N ILE A 106 -20.11 -6.29 5.02
CA ILE A 106 -19.96 -4.89 4.61
C ILE A 106 -20.80 -4.53 3.37
N LEU A 107 -21.04 -5.50 2.47
CA LEU A 107 -21.89 -5.30 1.30
C LEU A 107 -23.36 -5.05 1.63
N LYS A 108 -23.78 -5.30 2.87
CA LYS A 108 -25.12 -5.01 3.38
C LYS A 108 -25.23 -3.61 3.99
N ALA A 109 -24.13 -2.88 4.08
CA ALA A 109 -24.11 -1.54 4.65
C ALA A 109 -24.81 -0.52 3.76
N GLY A 110 -25.25 0.57 4.36
CA GLY A 110 -25.88 1.68 3.68
C GLY A 110 -25.68 3.00 4.41
N LEU A 111 -25.96 4.08 3.73
CA LEU A 111 -25.96 5.44 4.27
C LEU A 111 -27.36 5.82 4.73
N LEU A 112 -27.47 6.45 5.90
CA LEU A 112 -28.72 7.00 6.40
C LEU A 112 -28.87 8.45 5.92
N VAL A 113 -29.95 8.70 5.15
CA VAL A 113 -30.34 10.06 4.72
C VAL A 113 -31.78 10.30 5.19
N GLY A 114 -31.93 11.14 6.20
CA GLY A 114 -33.19 11.24 6.93
C GLY A 114 -33.58 9.89 7.57
N ASN A 115 -34.69 9.32 7.18
CA ASN A 115 -35.15 7.98 7.60
C ASN A 115 -34.97 6.92 6.48
N THR A 116 -34.27 7.29 5.41
CA THR A 116 -34.09 6.38 4.26
C THR A 116 -32.73 5.71 4.35
N PHE A 117 -32.72 4.38 4.29
CA PHE A 117 -31.52 3.57 4.17
C PHE A 117 -31.15 3.42 2.69
N ASN A 118 -29.98 3.93 2.30
CA ASN A 118 -29.45 3.86 0.94
C ASN A 118 -28.29 2.86 0.90
N PRO A 119 -28.45 1.68 0.31
CA PRO A 119 -27.37 0.70 0.20
C PRO A 119 -26.14 1.30 -0.52
N ILE A 120 -24.93 1.05 0.00
CA ILE A 120 -23.67 1.45 -0.66
C ILE A 120 -23.28 0.55 -1.82
N ASN A 121 -23.97 -0.58 -1.98
CA ASN A 121 -23.76 -1.55 -3.04
C ASN A 121 -25.12 -1.96 -3.62
N LYS A 122 -25.21 -3.12 -4.28
CA LYS A 122 -26.45 -3.64 -4.87
C LYS A 122 -27.52 -3.84 -3.80
N PRO A 123 -28.75 -3.33 -3.99
CA PRO A 123 -29.84 -3.46 -3.00
C PRO A 123 -30.15 -4.91 -2.59
N GLU A 124 -30.01 -5.86 -3.53
CA GLU A 124 -30.24 -7.28 -3.24
C GLU A 124 -29.29 -7.86 -2.18
N TYR A 125 -28.10 -7.28 -2.01
CA TYR A 125 -27.12 -7.74 -1.02
C TYR A 125 -27.56 -7.50 0.43
N VAL A 126 -28.37 -6.47 0.67
CA VAL A 126 -28.87 -6.12 2.02
C VAL A 126 -29.57 -7.32 2.68
N PHE A 127 -30.36 -8.06 1.91
CA PHE A 127 -31.18 -9.19 2.39
C PHE A 127 -30.59 -10.56 2.06
N SER A 128 -29.46 -10.61 1.36
CA SER A 128 -28.80 -11.87 0.96
C SER A 128 -28.19 -12.59 2.16
N ASN A 129 -28.10 -13.91 2.09
CA ASN A 129 -27.31 -14.69 3.04
C ASN A 129 -25.82 -14.35 2.90
N ARG A 130 -25.10 -14.26 4.04
CA ARG A 130 -23.66 -13.93 4.04
C ARG A 130 -22.84 -14.83 3.10
N GLN A 131 -23.16 -16.10 3.05
CA GLN A 131 -22.46 -17.10 2.23
C GLN A 131 -22.64 -16.92 0.71
N SER A 132 -23.72 -16.27 0.30
CA SER A 132 -24.01 -15.98 -1.12
C SER A 132 -23.40 -14.66 -1.60
N LEU A 133 -22.83 -13.86 -0.69
CA LEU A 133 -22.16 -12.61 -1.04
C LEU A 133 -20.76 -12.89 -1.65
N PRO A 134 -20.34 -12.13 -2.65
CA PRO A 134 -18.99 -12.25 -3.21
C PRO A 134 -17.92 -11.93 -2.14
N PRO A 135 -16.67 -12.43 -2.30
CA PRO A 135 -15.56 -12.05 -1.45
C PRO A 135 -15.29 -10.55 -1.56
N VAL A 136 -14.92 -9.96 -0.45
CA VAL A 136 -14.61 -8.53 -0.34
C VAL A 136 -13.21 -8.38 0.18
N TYR A 137 -12.45 -7.49 -0.45
CA TYR A 137 -11.09 -7.17 -0.06
C TYR A 137 -10.99 -5.70 0.29
N LYS A 138 -10.22 -5.40 1.34
CA LYS A 138 -9.83 -4.05 1.69
C LYS A 138 -8.35 -3.86 1.35
N HIS A 139 -8.02 -2.80 0.62
CA HIS A 139 -6.66 -2.35 0.45
C HIS A 139 -5.99 -2.12 1.82
N ASN A 140 -4.78 -2.65 2.03
CA ASN A 140 -4.09 -2.65 3.33
C ASN A 140 -2.88 -1.71 3.41
N GLY A 141 -2.60 -0.94 2.35
CA GLY A 141 -1.51 0.05 2.34
C GLY A 141 -0.10 -0.53 2.20
N ALA A 142 0.08 -1.85 2.27
CA ALA A 142 1.42 -2.42 2.39
C ALA A 142 2.25 -2.35 1.10
N ILE A 143 1.65 -2.62 -0.06
CA ILE A 143 2.35 -2.69 -1.35
C ILE A 143 1.50 -2.03 -2.43
N TYR A 144 2.13 -1.18 -3.25
CA TYR A 144 1.58 -0.66 -4.50
C TYR A 144 2.63 -0.86 -5.59
N ILE A 145 2.21 -1.30 -6.78
CA ILE A 145 3.09 -1.51 -7.92
C ILE A 145 2.47 -0.88 -9.15
N PHE A 146 3.20 0.00 -9.80
CA PHE A 146 2.76 0.73 -10.98
C PHE A 146 3.97 1.15 -11.82
N SER A 147 3.77 1.48 -13.10
CA SER A 147 4.84 2.08 -13.88
C SER A 147 4.99 3.57 -13.56
N ARG A 148 6.22 4.04 -13.54
CA ARG A 148 6.53 5.47 -13.35
C ARG A 148 5.76 6.34 -14.36
N ASP A 149 5.75 5.95 -15.62
CA ASP A 149 5.16 6.73 -16.70
C ASP A 149 3.63 6.78 -16.62
N TRP A 150 3.01 5.70 -16.18
CA TRP A 150 1.57 5.71 -15.92
C TRP A 150 1.21 6.72 -14.83
N LEU A 151 1.90 6.70 -13.69
CA LEU A 151 1.62 7.64 -12.61
C LEU A 151 1.94 9.09 -13.00
N HIS A 152 3.05 9.32 -13.71
CA HIS A 152 3.43 10.64 -14.21
C HIS A 152 2.36 11.25 -15.13
N SER A 153 1.77 10.43 -16.00
CA SER A 153 0.74 10.87 -16.95
C SER A 153 -0.62 11.04 -16.29
N ASN A 154 -0.97 10.14 -15.37
CA ASN A 154 -2.31 10.08 -14.77
C ASN A 154 -2.46 10.99 -13.53
N GLN A 155 -1.37 11.22 -12.79
CA GLN A 155 -1.32 12.01 -11.55
C GLN A 155 -2.38 11.61 -10.50
N SER A 156 -2.86 10.38 -10.59
CA SER A 156 -3.89 9.78 -9.74
C SER A 156 -3.70 8.27 -9.69
N PHE A 157 -4.26 7.62 -8.68
CA PHE A 157 -4.42 6.16 -8.64
C PHE A 157 -5.77 5.68 -9.20
N ASP A 158 -6.57 6.58 -9.77
CA ASP A 158 -7.84 6.22 -10.38
C ASP A 158 -7.60 5.38 -11.63
N SER A 159 -8.14 4.17 -11.63
CA SER A 159 -8.06 3.23 -12.73
C SER A 159 -9.17 2.17 -12.61
N ASP A 160 -9.65 1.71 -13.75
CA ASP A 160 -10.54 0.53 -13.85
C ASP A 160 -9.74 -0.78 -13.92
N ARG A 161 -8.40 -0.71 -13.99
CA ARG A 161 -7.49 -1.86 -14.13
C ARG A 161 -6.60 -2.01 -12.91
N ILE A 162 -7.21 -2.24 -11.75
CA ILE A 162 -6.52 -2.46 -10.48
C ILE A 162 -6.35 -3.97 -10.26
N GLY A 163 -5.12 -4.43 -10.22
CA GLY A 163 -4.78 -5.79 -9.81
C GLY A 163 -4.68 -5.90 -8.28
N LEU A 164 -4.92 -7.09 -7.74
CA LEU A 164 -4.91 -7.34 -6.31
C LEU A 164 -3.95 -8.48 -5.96
N PHE A 165 -3.08 -8.23 -4.98
CA PHE A 165 -2.30 -9.25 -4.29
C PHE A 165 -2.85 -9.46 -2.87
N GLU A 166 -3.36 -10.67 -2.59
CA GLU A 166 -3.93 -10.99 -1.29
C GLU A 166 -2.84 -11.23 -0.24
N MET A 167 -2.99 -10.58 0.92
CA MET A 167 -2.19 -10.78 2.11
C MET A 167 -3.05 -11.32 3.25
N SER A 168 -2.45 -12.12 4.13
CA SER A 168 -3.15 -12.59 5.32
C SER A 168 -3.46 -11.43 6.28
N VAL A 169 -4.49 -11.59 7.12
CA VAL A 169 -4.86 -10.63 8.17
C VAL A 169 -3.67 -10.30 9.06
N ALA A 170 -2.90 -11.33 9.47
CA ALA A 170 -1.74 -11.15 10.33
C ALA A 170 -0.60 -10.36 9.68
N ALA A 171 -0.46 -10.39 8.35
CA ALA A 171 0.56 -9.63 7.63
C ALA A 171 0.08 -8.23 7.21
N SER A 172 -1.21 -7.92 7.40
CA SER A 172 -1.87 -6.69 6.99
C SER A 172 -2.10 -5.71 8.14
N LEU A 173 -1.46 -5.92 9.30
CA LEU A 173 -1.49 -4.95 10.38
C LEU A 173 -0.74 -3.68 9.95
N ASP A 174 -1.40 -2.55 10.11
CA ASP A 174 -0.85 -1.21 9.88
C ASP A 174 -0.64 -0.50 11.21
N ILE A 175 0.36 0.37 11.29
CA ILE A 175 0.69 1.13 12.49
C ILE A 175 0.10 2.53 12.36
N ASP A 176 -1.06 2.73 13.01
CA ASP A 176 -1.71 4.03 13.13
C ASP A 176 -1.50 4.67 14.52
N ASN A 177 -1.16 3.85 15.53
CA ASN A 177 -1.00 4.28 16.91
C ASN A 177 0.00 3.40 17.67
N ALA A 178 0.27 3.73 18.94
CA ALA A 178 1.22 3.04 19.79
C ALA A 178 0.83 1.57 20.09
N ASP A 179 -0.46 1.27 20.21
CA ASP A 179 -0.94 -0.11 20.44
C ASP A 179 -0.70 -0.99 19.21
N ASP A 180 -0.89 -0.45 18.00
CA ASP A 180 -0.58 -1.16 16.76
C ASP A 180 0.93 -1.41 16.64
N PHE A 181 1.76 -0.43 17.04
CA PHE A 181 3.20 -0.61 17.09
C PHE A 181 3.59 -1.77 18.00
N ALA A 182 3.09 -1.82 19.23
CA ALA A 182 3.36 -2.89 20.19
C ALA A 182 2.90 -4.26 19.68
N ARG A 183 1.74 -4.32 18.99
CA ARG A 183 1.24 -5.56 18.36
C ARG A 183 2.15 -6.02 17.22
N CYS A 184 2.58 -5.11 16.36
CA CYS A 184 3.50 -5.42 15.27
C CYS A 184 4.86 -5.89 15.80
N GLU A 185 5.41 -5.24 16.82
CA GLU A 185 6.65 -5.65 17.47
C GLU A 185 6.55 -7.06 18.05
N ALA A 186 5.48 -7.37 18.78
CA ALA A 186 5.24 -8.70 19.33
C ALA A 186 5.17 -9.79 18.23
N GLU A 187 4.57 -9.49 17.07
CA GLU A 187 4.52 -10.42 15.95
C GLU A 187 5.87 -10.61 15.26
N ILE A 188 6.70 -9.58 15.19
CA ILE A 188 8.08 -9.67 14.64
C ILE A 188 8.93 -10.54 15.56
N LEU A 189 8.90 -10.29 16.86
CA LEU A 189 9.69 -11.05 17.85
C LEU A 189 9.34 -12.55 17.86
N LYS A 190 8.08 -12.92 17.66
CA LYS A 190 7.66 -14.33 17.53
C LYS A 190 8.21 -15.05 16.30
N ARG A 191 8.55 -14.29 15.24
CA ARG A 191 9.08 -14.85 13.99
C ARG A 191 10.58 -15.11 14.04
N ASP A 192 11.28 -14.37 14.89
CA ASP A 192 12.74 -14.46 15.04
C ASP A 192 13.17 -15.51 16.09
N THR A 193 12.19 -16.14 16.78
CA THR A 193 12.36 -17.28 17.71
C THR A 193 11.99 -18.57 17.05
#